data_2edc96a0010a114aaac4f52e56aa32ad
#
_entry.id   2edc96a0010a114aaac4f52e56aa32ad
#
_cell.length_a   1.000
_cell.length_b   1.000
_cell.length_c   1.000
_cell.angle_alpha   90.00
_cell.angle_beta   90.00
_cell.angle_gamma   90.00
#
_symmetry.space_group_name_H-M   'P 1'
#
loop_
_entity.id
_entity.type
_entity.pdbx_description
1 polymer ?
#
loop_
_entity_poly.entity_id
_entity_poly.type
_entity_poly.pdbx_seq_one_letter_code
_entity_poly.pdbx_strand_id
1 'polypeptide(L)'
;NPGVIIGYGFPNLGSDTIIQSVKRGQRFFTKGTISIVSVNDVVKSMVALMNSSISGEKFIVVGENLSIEHFLVFIATTFGTKKPNIYANKTLTAIAWRIDWLLSLLTGNKRKFTKILAQSAHDTTAMSNEKIVEKIGFSFEKKEQYIIPE
;
A
#
# COMPACT_ATOMS: atom_id res chain seq x y z
N ASN A 1 5.04 -13.90 0.90
CA ASN A 1 5.20 -12.64 0.16
C ASN A 1 3.95 -11.78 0.35
N PRO A 2 3.89 -10.90 1.36
CA PRO A 2 2.74 -10.00 1.55
C PRO A 2 2.74 -8.86 0.54
N GLY A 3 1.55 -8.32 0.26
CA GLY A 3 1.37 -7.02 -0.37
C GLY A 3 1.78 -5.87 0.56
N VAL A 4 1.19 -4.70 0.38
CA VAL A 4 1.40 -3.56 1.29
C VAL A 4 0.68 -3.83 2.60
N ILE A 5 1.46 -4.06 3.66
CA ILE A 5 0.93 -4.39 4.98
C ILE A 5 0.40 -3.11 5.64
N ILE A 6 -0.87 -3.12 6.03
CA ILE A 6 -1.51 -2.02 6.75
C ILE A 6 -1.71 -2.44 8.21
N GLY A 7 -1.29 -1.58 9.14
CA GLY A 7 -1.45 -1.82 10.57
C GLY A 7 -1.06 -0.58 11.36
N TYR A 8 -1.47 -0.54 12.63
CA TYR A 8 -1.17 0.53 13.57
C TYR A 8 0.07 0.21 14.42
N GLY A 9 0.65 1.22 15.06
CA GLY A 9 1.73 1.08 16.03
C GLY A 9 3.11 1.55 15.59
N PHE A 10 3.28 1.90 14.31
CA PHE A 10 4.56 2.40 13.78
C PHE A 10 4.37 3.70 13.00
N PRO A 11 4.07 4.82 13.69
CA PRO A 11 3.76 6.08 13.03
C PRO A 11 4.93 6.56 12.15
N ASN A 12 4.59 7.04 10.95
CA ASN A 12 5.52 7.54 9.93
C ASN A 12 6.50 6.49 9.36
N LEU A 13 6.23 5.19 9.52
CA LEU A 13 7.02 4.12 8.93
C LEU A 13 6.17 3.29 7.95
N GLY A 14 6.81 2.79 6.89
CA GLY A 14 6.16 1.90 5.92
C GLY A 14 4.88 2.48 5.33
N SER A 15 3.81 1.69 5.36
CA SER A 15 2.49 2.04 4.81
C SER A 15 1.76 3.15 5.58
N ASP A 16 2.09 3.37 6.86
CA ASP A 16 1.52 4.49 7.64
C ASP A 16 1.86 5.84 6.98
N THR A 17 3.00 5.97 6.31
CA THR A 17 3.35 7.19 5.57
C THR A 17 2.31 7.58 4.53
N ILE A 18 1.63 6.60 3.91
CA ILE A 18 0.54 6.84 2.95
C ILE A 18 -0.66 7.43 3.68
N ILE A 19 -1.07 6.80 4.79
CA ILE A 19 -2.20 7.26 5.62
C ILE A 19 -1.93 8.68 6.11
N GLN A 20 -0.74 8.94 6.66
CA GLN A 20 -0.35 10.27 7.14
C GLN A 20 -0.30 11.32 6.03
N SER A 21 0.12 10.95 4.80
CA SER A 21 0.13 11.87 3.69
C SER A 21 -1.29 12.30 3.30
N VAL A 22 -2.24 11.38 3.30
CA VAL A 22 -3.66 11.67 3.04
C VAL A 22 -4.25 12.52 4.16
N LYS A 23 -3.97 12.20 5.43
CA LYS A 23 -4.39 13.02 6.60
C LYS A 23 -3.86 14.46 6.50
N ARG A 24 -2.66 14.67 5.95
CA ARG A 24 -2.08 16.00 5.70
C ARG A 24 -2.62 16.70 4.45
N GLY A 25 -3.58 16.10 3.75
CA GLY A 25 -4.25 16.69 2.59
C GLY A 25 -3.55 16.45 1.26
N GLN A 26 -3.02 15.25 1.04
CA GLN A 26 -2.49 14.86 -0.28
C GLN A 26 -3.52 15.08 -1.37
N ARG A 27 -3.15 15.83 -2.40
CA ARG A 27 -4.03 16.22 -3.51
C ARG A 27 -3.89 15.35 -4.75
N PHE A 28 -2.74 14.69 -4.90
CA PHE A 28 -2.39 13.92 -6.09
C PHE A 28 -2.71 12.44 -5.93
N PHE A 29 -3.19 11.82 -7.00
CA PHE A 29 -3.39 10.37 -7.11
C PHE A 29 -2.91 9.86 -8.47
N THR A 30 -2.68 8.56 -8.57
CA THR A 30 -2.35 7.85 -9.81
C THR A 30 -3.39 6.75 -10.07
N LYS A 31 -3.38 6.19 -11.28
CA LYS A 31 -4.31 5.12 -11.69
C LYS A 31 -3.71 3.71 -11.59
N GLY A 32 -2.61 3.54 -10.88
CA GLY A 32 -2.03 2.23 -10.62
C GLY A 32 -2.87 1.40 -9.63
N THR A 33 -2.45 0.15 -9.43
CA THR A 33 -3.05 -0.78 -8.46
C THR A 33 -2.15 -0.90 -7.23
N ILE A 34 -2.77 -0.99 -6.07
CA ILE A 34 -2.13 -1.33 -4.80
C ILE A 34 -2.77 -2.59 -4.23
N SER A 35 -1.96 -3.56 -3.84
CA SER A 35 -2.39 -4.80 -3.19
C SER A 35 -2.13 -4.66 -1.70
N ILE A 36 -3.19 -4.63 -0.90
CA ILE A 36 -3.12 -4.38 0.54
C ILE A 36 -3.50 -5.63 1.35
N VAL A 37 -3.00 -5.69 2.58
CA VAL A 37 -3.33 -6.75 3.54
C VAL A 37 -3.20 -6.21 4.97
N SER A 38 -4.03 -6.69 5.90
CA SER A 38 -3.89 -6.34 7.31
C SER A 38 -2.64 -7.01 7.92
N VAL A 39 -2.02 -6.35 8.90
CA VAL A 39 -0.92 -6.97 9.68
C VAL A 39 -1.41 -8.23 10.39
N ASN A 40 -2.66 -8.25 10.86
CA ASN A 40 -3.26 -9.41 11.50
C ASN A 40 -3.35 -10.60 10.57
N ASP A 41 -3.76 -10.39 9.32
CA ASP A 41 -3.84 -11.47 8.33
C ASP A 41 -2.45 -12.01 7.96
N VAL A 42 -1.44 -11.14 7.89
CA VAL A 42 -0.06 -11.59 7.70
C VAL A 42 0.37 -12.51 8.83
N VAL A 43 0.14 -12.10 10.09
CA VAL A 43 0.48 -12.92 11.27
C VAL A 43 -0.32 -14.23 11.28
N LYS A 44 -1.65 -14.17 11.10
CA LYS A 44 -2.52 -15.37 11.04
C LYS A 44 -2.07 -16.34 9.94
N SER A 45 -1.74 -15.82 8.74
CA SER A 45 -1.27 -16.65 7.63
C SER A 45 0.09 -17.31 7.92
N MET A 46 1.01 -16.60 8.57
CA MET A 46 2.28 -17.17 9.00
C MET A 46 2.07 -18.30 10.01
N VAL A 47 1.28 -18.09 11.05
CA VAL A 47 0.98 -19.11 12.07
C VAL A 47 0.29 -20.32 11.43
N ALA A 48 -0.69 -20.11 10.55
CA ALA A 48 -1.38 -21.20 9.86
C ALA A 48 -0.42 -22.02 8.99
N LEU A 49 0.47 -21.39 8.25
CA LEU A 49 1.49 -22.09 7.45
C LEU A 49 2.51 -22.82 8.29
N MET A 50 2.95 -22.26 9.43
CA MET A 50 3.87 -22.92 10.37
C MET A 50 3.26 -24.20 10.98
N ASN A 51 1.96 -24.23 11.21
CA ASN A 51 1.23 -25.39 11.76
C ASN A 51 0.75 -26.37 10.66
N SER A 52 1.03 -26.11 9.39
CA SER A 52 0.70 -26.99 8.27
C SER A 52 1.85 -27.93 7.92
N SER A 53 1.55 -28.97 7.14
CA SER A 53 2.56 -29.88 6.57
C SER A 53 3.20 -29.31 5.28
N ILE A 54 2.85 -28.09 4.87
CA ILE A 54 3.33 -27.48 3.63
C ILE A 54 4.79 -27.03 3.82
N SER A 55 5.65 -27.43 2.92
CA SER A 55 7.08 -27.07 2.95
C SER A 55 7.57 -26.67 1.56
N GLY A 56 8.55 -25.75 1.51
CA GLY A 56 9.19 -25.33 0.26
C GLY A 56 8.32 -24.50 -0.70
N GLU A 57 7.16 -24.03 -0.27
CA GLU A 57 6.24 -23.26 -1.11
C GLU A 57 6.26 -21.76 -0.80
N LYS A 58 5.94 -20.95 -1.83
CA LYS A 58 5.78 -19.50 -1.71
C LYS A 58 4.30 -19.15 -1.85
N PHE A 59 3.83 -18.26 -0.97
CA PHE A 59 2.46 -17.76 -0.98
C PHE A 59 2.44 -16.23 -1.12
N ILE A 60 1.49 -15.73 -1.91
CA ILE A 60 1.13 -14.31 -1.94
C ILE A 60 0.03 -14.10 -0.90
N VAL A 61 0.25 -13.13 -0.02
CA VAL A 61 -0.65 -12.79 1.08
C VAL A 61 -1.19 -11.40 0.83
N VAL A 62 -2.35 -11.31 0.18
CA VAL A 62 -3.02 -10.07 -0.22
C VAL A 62 -4.49 -10.20 0.12
N GLY A 63 -5.04 -9.22 0.85
CA GLY A 63 -6.45 -9.18 1.19
C GLY A 63 -7.28 -8.61 0.04
N GLU A 64 -6.84 -7.48 -0.52
CA GLU A 64 -7.59 -6.77 -1.56
C GLU A 64 -6.67 -6.05 -2.54
N ASN A 65 -7.04 -6.04 -3.83
CA ASN A 65 -6.42 -5.23 -4.86
C ASN A 65 -7.31 -4.02 -5.15
N LEU A 66 -6.77 -2.82 -5.01
CA LEU A 66 -7.49 -1.56 -5.20
C LEU A 66 -6.76 -0.67 -6.20
N SER A 67 -7.49 0.19 -6.91
CA SER A 67 -6.82 1.31 -7.54
C SER A 67 -6.27 2.25 -6.47
N ILE A 68 -5.09 2.84 -6.71
CA ILE A 68 -4.48 3.81 -5.80
C ILE A 68 -5.45 4.96 -5.52
N GLU A 69 -6.20 5.42 -6.52
CA GLU A 69 -7.25 6.43 -6.36
C GLU A 69 -8.30 6.01 -5.31
N HIS A 70 -8.90 4.81 -5.47
CA HIS A 70 -9.90 4.31 -4.53
C HIS A 70 -9.34 4.14 -3.13
N PHE A 71 -8.11 3.66 -3.00
CA PHE A 71 -7.45 3.50 -1.71
C PHE A 71 -7.25 4.84 -0.99
N LEU A 72 -6.73 5.86 -1.69
CA LEU A 72 -6.54 7.19 -1.11
C LEU A 72 -7.85 7.89 -0.79
N VAL A 73 -8.88 7.75 -1.66
CA VAL A 73 -10.23 8.28 -1.40
C VAL A 73 -10.87 7.60 -0.20
N PHE A 74 -10.70 6.28 -0.06
CA PHE A 74 -11.18 5.54 1.10
C PHE A 74 -10.56 6.08 2.40
N ILE A 75 -9.23 6.21 2.46
CA ILE A 75 -8.53 6.80 3.62
C ILE A 75 -9.04 8.22 3.90
N ALA A 76 -9.14 9.08 2.88
CA ALA A 76 -9.61 10.46 3.05
C ALA A 76 -11.03 10.52 3.62
N THR A 77 -11.91 9.61 3.18
CA THR A 77 -13.29 9.52 3.69
C THR A 77 -13.32 9.04 5.13
N THR A 78 -12.56 7.99 5.46
CA THR A 78 -12.45 7.41 6.80
C THR A 78 -11.96 8.41 7.83
N PHE A 79 -10.97 9.23 7.46
CA PHE A 79 -10.39 10.25 8.37
C PHE A 79 -11.00 11.65 8.21
N GLY A 80 -12.06 11.83 7.42
CA GLY A 80 -12.73 13.12 7.24
C GLY A 80 -11.88 14.21 6.58
N THR A 81 -10.87 13.83 5.76
CA THR A 81 -9.96 14.77 5.10
C THR A 81 -10.35 15.01 3.63
N LYS A 82 -9.72 16.02 3.00
CA LYS A 82 -9.98 16.31 1.59
C LYS A 82 -9.54 15.16 0.70
N LYS A 83 -10.43 14.70 -0.16
CA LYS A 83 -10.14 13.66 -1.15
C LYS A 83 -9.11 14.16 -2.16
N PRO A 84 -8.15 13.32 -2.58
CA PRO A 84 -7.28 13.61 -3.71
C PRO A 84 -8.10 13.90 -4.97
N ASN A 85 -7.74 14.95 -5.70
CA ASN A 85 -8.51 15.42 -6.85
C ASN A 85 -7.67 15.76 -8.08
N ILE A 86 -6.34 15.57 -8.00
CA ILE A 86 -5.42 15.87 -9.10
C ILE A 86 -4.79 14.59 -9.60
N TYR A 87 -5.13 14.20 -10.83
CA TYR A 87 -4.50 13.05 -11.47
C TYR A 87 -3.05 13.35 -11.84
N ALA A 88 -2.13 12.61 -11.26
CA ALA A 88 -0.71 12.64 -11.59
C ALA A 88 -0.41 11.62 -12.69
N ASN A 89 -0.29 12.08 -13.93
CA ASN A 89 0.09 11.24 -15.07
C ASN A 89 1.59 10.87 -15.01
N LYS A 90 2.02 9.98 -15.93
CA LYS A 90 3.42 9.51 -16.00
C LYS A 90 4.44 10.65 -16.17
N THR A 91 4.09 11.70 -16.90
CA THR A 91 4.96 12.86 -17.10
C THR A 91 5.13 13.64 -15.80
N LEU A 92 4.03 13.91 -15.08
CA LEU A 92 4.07 14.64 -13.82
C LEU A 92 4.86 13.87 -12.74
N THR A 93 4.64 12.57 -12.62
CA THR A 93 5.43 11.73 -11.68
C THR A 93 6.90 11.63 -12.09
N ALA A 94 7.20 11.64 -13.40
CA ALA A 94 8.57 11.67 -13.91
C ALA A 94 9.28 12.99 -13.59
N ILE A 95 8.59 14.10 -13.61
CA ILE A 95 9.14 15.41 -13.19
C ILE A 95 9.32 15.42 -11.66
N ALA A 96 8.30 14.95 -10.91
CA ALA A 96 8.31 14.98 -9.46
C ALA A 96 9.52 14.23 -8.84
N TRP A 97 9.83 12.99 -9.32
CA TRP A 97 10.99 12.28 -8.77
C TRP A 97 12.33 12.92 -9.11
N ARG A 98 12.44 13.65 -10.25
CA ARG A 98 13.64 14.40 -10.61
C ARG A 98 13.83 15.62 -9.71
N ILE A 99 12.74 16.34 -9.41
CA ILE A 99 12.77 17.46 -8.47
C ILE A 99 13.15 16.96 -7.07
N ASP A 100 12.56 15.85 -6.58
CA ASP A 100 12.92 15.25 -5.30
C ASP A 100 14.39 14.82 -5.25
N TRP A 101 14.93 14.28 -6.36
CA TRP A 101 16.35 13.96 -6.48
C TRP A 101 17.23 15.20 -6.37
N LEU A 102 16.91 16.26 -7.11
CA LEU A 102 17.67 17.52 -7.09
C LEU A 102 17.63 18.17 -5.71
N LEU A 103 16.46 18.24 -5.09
CA LEU A 103 16.30 18.77 -3.74
C LEU A 103 17.06 17.95 -2.70
N SER A 104 17.06 16.62 -2.81
CA SER A 104 17.82 15.78 -1.90
C SER A 104 19.34 16.00 -2.03
N LEU A 105 19.82 16.27 -3.25
CA LEU A 105 21.22 16.58 -3.50
C LEU A 105 21.64 17.94 -2.88
N LEU A 106 20.74 18.94 -2.97
CA LEU A 106 21.02 20.29 -2.45
C LEU A 106 20.86 20.39 -0.92
N THR A 107 19.94 19.63 -0.35
CA THR A 107 19.58 19.73 1.08
C THR A 107 20.18 18.62 1.95
N GLY A 108 20.75 17.55 1.35
CA GLY A 108 21.22 16.36 2.06
C GLY A 108 20.11 15.49 2.66
N ASN A 109 18.84 15.82 2.41
CA ASN A 109 17.70 15.09 2.94
C ASN A 109 17.49 13.75 2.21
N LYS A 110 16.95 12.75 2.93
CA LYS A 110 16.57 11.45 2.34
C LYS A 110 15.47 11.65 1.27
N ARG A 111 15.64 10.98 0.14
CA ARG A 111 14.67 10.98 -0.96
C ARG A 111 13.34 10.39 -0.50
N LYS A 112 12.25 11.10 -0.80
CA LYS A 112 10.87 10.67 -0.48
C LYS A 112 10.19 10.02 -1.68
N PHE A 113 10.51 10.48 -2.89
CA PHE A 113 9.87 10.02 -4.13
C PHE A 113 10.92 9.55 -5.15
N THR A 114 11.14 8.24 -5.24
CA THR A 114 12.15 7.64 -6.12
C THR A 114 11.61 7.34 -7.51
N LYS A 115 12.49 7.09 -8.49
CA LYS A 115 12.12 6.64 -9.84
C LYS A 115 11.28 5.35 -9.80
N ILE A 116 11.67 4.40 -8.94
CA ILE A 116 10.96 3.11 -8.79
C ILE A 116 9.53 3.36 -8.30
N LEU A 117 9.37 4.20 -7.28
CA LEU A 117 8.05 4.56 -6.76
C LEU A 117 7.19 5.28 -7.80
N ALA A 118 7.79 6.17 -8.60
CA ALA A 118 7.11 6.85 -9.70
C ALA A 118 6.63 5.88 -10.81
N GLN A 119 7.40 4.82 -11.07
CA GLN A 119 7.01 3.78 -12.03
C GLN A 119 5.92 2.87 -11.47
N SER A 120 6.09 2.33 -10.27
CA SER A 120 5.11 1.44 -9.63
C SER A 120 3.77 2.13 -9.35
N ALA A 121 3.75 3.45 -9.18
CA ALA A 121 2.51 4.23 -9.02
C ALA A 121 1.57 4.19 -10.25
N HIS A 122 2.04 3.67 -11.39
CA HIS A 122 1.26 3.49 -12.62
C HIS A 122 1.12 2.02 -13.02
N ASP A 123 1.67 1.09 -12.25
CA ASP A 123 1.52 -0.34 -12.50
C ASP A 123 0.10 -0.77 -12.10
N THR A 124 -0.54 -1.52 -12.99
CA THR A 124 -1.92 -2.02 -12.79
C THR A 124 -1.94 -3.52 -12.48
N THR A 125 -0.79 -4.12 -12.16
CA THR A 125 -0.70 -5.54 -11.84
C THR A 125 -1.43 -5.83 -10.53
N ALA A 126 -2.40 -6.75 -10.58
CA ALA A 126 -3.07 -7.30 -9.41
C ALA A 126 -2.36 -8.58 -8.96
N MET A 127 -2.30 -8.81 -7.66
CA MET A 127 -1.71 -10.01 -7.07
C MET A 127 -2.83 -11.00 -6.70
N SER A 128 -2.70 -12.29 -7.07
CA SER A 128 -3.65 -13.33 -6.69
C SER A 128 -3.26 -13.97 -5.35
N ASN A 129 -4.26 -14.12 -4.47
CA ASN A 129 -4.16 -14.82 -3.19
C ASN A 129 -4.81 -16.21 -3.22
N GLU A 130 -5.28 -16.67 -4.40
CA GLU A 130 -6.01 -17.94 -4.56
C GLU A 130 -5.27 -19.12 -3.95
N LYS A 131 -3.96 -19.21 -4.18
CA LYS A 131 -3.15 -20.32 -3.68
C LYS A 131 -3.21 -20.50 -2.16
N ILE A 132 -3.17 -19.41 -1.38
CA ILE A 132 -3.24 -19.50 0.09
C ILE A 132 -4.66 -19.81 0.55
N VAL A 133 -5.66 -19.27 -0.12
CA VAL A 133 -7.08 -19.56 0.16
C VAL A 133 -7.38 -21.03 -0.07
N GLU A 134 -6.97 -21.60 -1.20
CA GLU A 134 -7.21 -23.00 -1.56
C GLU A 134 -6.44 -23.98 -0.66
N LYS A 135 -5.18 -23.70 -0.36
CA LYS A 135 -4.29 -24.62 0.37
C LYS A 135 -4.59 -24.71 1.88
N ILE A 136 -5.00 -23.61 2.51
CA ILE A 136 -5.21 -23.57 3.97
C ILE A 136 -6.57 -23.00 4.38
N GLY A 137 -7.50 -22.75 3.43
CA GLY A 137 -8.83 -22.22 3.73
C GLY A 137 -8.78 -20.81 4.34
N PHE A 138 -7.79 -19.99 3.97
CA PHE A 138 -7.55 -18.69 4.61
C PHE A 138 -8.61 -17.66 4.20
N SER A 139 -9.13 -16.90 5.18
CA SER A 139 -10.09 -15.82 4.96
C SER A 139 -9.47 -14.49 5.40
N PHE A 140 -9.48 -13.50 4.52
CA PHE A 140 -8.90 -12.18 4.75
C PHE A 140 -9.90 -11.20 5.38
N GLU A 141 -9.39 -10.30 6.22
CA GLU A 141 -10.15 -9.16 6.76
C GLU A 141 -10.42 -8.13 5.66
N LYS A 142 -11.57 -7.45 5.72
CA LYS A 142 -11.88 -6.34 4.83
C LYS A 142 -11.19 -5.06 5.30
N LYS A 143 -10.82 -4.17 4.36
CA LYS A 143 -10.10 -2.91 4.67
C LYS A 143 -10.80 -2.02 5.70
N GLU A 144 -12.13 -2.07 5.77
CA GLU A 144 -12.94 -1.34 6.75
C GLU A 144 -12.68 -1.77 8.20
N GLN A 145 -12.07 -2.94 8.41
CA GLN A 145 -11.80 -3.51 9.73
C GLN A 145 -10.44 -3.09 10.28
N TYR A 146 -9.48 -2.72 9.42
CA TYR A 146 -8.12 -2.38 9.83
C TYR A 146 -7.65 -0.98 9.38
N ILE A 147 -8.47 -0.25 8.63
CA ILE A 147 -8.25 1.17 8.32
C ILE A 147 -9.37 1.95 9.02
N ILE A 148 -9.19 2.19 10.31
CA ILE A 148 -10.15 2.85 11.18
C ILE A 148 -9.53 4.12 11.79
N PRO A 149 -10.33 5.16 12.11
CA PRO A 149 -9.86 6.28 12.91
C PRO A 149 -9.47 5.81 14.33
N GLU A 150 -8.37 6.34 14.86
CA GLU A 150 -8.01 6.22 16.28
C GLU A 150 -8.87 7.13 17.13
#